data_37c8eb9462b89ef02bb16fdd2157cd71
#
_entry.id   37c8eb9462b89ef02bb16fdd2157cd71
#
_cell.length_a   1.000
_cell.length_b   1.000
_cell.length_c   1.000
_cell.angle_alpha   90.00
_cell.angle_beta   90.00
_cell.angle_gamma   90.00
#
_symmetry.space_group_name_H-M   'P 1'
#
loop_
_entity.id
_entity.type
_entity.pdbx_description
1 polymer ?
#
loop_
_entity_poly.entity_id
_entity_poly.type
_entity_poly.pdbx_seq_one_letter_code
_entity_poly.pdbx_strand_id
1 'polypeptide(L)'
;HKYALAKKYIIYRYTRELVRKANTTDDSIMSLLQNSNKDVMEENSNKNAYVASTQRDLIAGEVSKDLTKRILLPEKITKAHEDGVLHFHDMDYFIQPIFNCCLINIGDMLDNGTVMNGKLIESPKSFQVACTVMTQIISAVASSQYGGQSVDTRHLGKYLRKSADKYRKHYTERYAGKIAPDVIEEFVKERVNDELRSGVQTIQYQINTLMTTNGQSPFVTLFLNLDPKDEYIKENAMIIEEILRQRLEGIKNEKGVYVTPAFPKLIYVLDEHNALKGGEYDYITKLAVRCSAKRMYPDYISAKKMRENYEGNVFSCMGCRSFLTPWKDENGNYKFEGRFNQGVVSLNLPQIGILAKGDMEYFWQLLEERLSLCFEALMCRHRAL
;
A
#
# COMPACT_ATOMS: atom_id res chain seq x y z
N HIS A 1 60.43 -13.16 -18.99
CA HIS A 1 59.69 -11.99 -19.53
C HIS A 1 58.31 -12.41 -20.00
N LYS A 2 58.14 -13.43 -20.86
CA LYS A 2 56.85 -13.94 -21.33
C LYS A 2 55.94 -14.45 -20.20
N TYR A 3 56.49 -15.12 -19.19
CA TYR A 3 55.75 -15.59 -18.01
C TYR A 3 55.20 -14.42 -17.15
N ALA A 4 56.03 -13.39 -16.96
CA ALA A 4 55.62 -12.22 -16.22
C ALA A 4 54.54 -11.40 -16.94
N LEU A 5 54.56 -11.35 -18.27
CA LEU A 5 53.52 -10.74 -19.12
C LEU A 5 52.22 -11.57 -19.06
N ALA A 6 52.28 -12.90 -19.14
CA ALA A 6 51.10 -13.75 -19.06
C ALA A 6 50.43 -13.62 -17.67
N LYS A 7 51.26 -13.61 -16.59
CA LYS A 7 50.75 -13.40 -15.22
C LYS A 7 50.07 -12.03 -15.06
N LYS A 8 50.65 -10.96 -15.58
CA LYS A 8 50.05 -9.63 -15.58
C LYS A 8 48.74 -9.60 -16.36
N TYR A 9 48.67 -10.28 -17.51
CA TYR A 9 47.49 -10.35 -18.34
C TYR A 9 46.37 -11.14 -17.64
N ILE A 10 46.66 -12.27 -17.01
CA ILE A 10 45.69 -13.06 -16.26
C ILE A 10 45.16 -12.26 -15.06
N ILE A 11 46.04 -11.61 -14.28
CA ILE A 11 45.67 -10.77 -13.17
C ILE A 11 44.81 -9.61 -13.67
N TYR A 12 45.20 -8.96 -14.78
CA TYR A 12 44.44 -7.87 -15.37
C TYR A 12 43.05 -8.30 -15.84
N ARG A 13 42.95 -9.47 -16.50
CA ARG A 13 41.63 -9.99 -16.92
C ARG A 13 40.76 -10.38 -15.74
N TYR A 14 41.32 -11.04 -14.76
CA TYR A 14 40.59 -11.44 -13.55
C TYR A 14 40.13 -10.22 -12.76
N THR A 15 41.00 -9.24 -12.57
CA THR A 15 40.66 -7.97 -11.91
C THR A 15 39.62 -7.20 -12.73
N ARG A 16 39.72 -7.21 -14.07
CA ARG A 16 38.80 -6.54 -14.96
C ARG A 16 37.40 -7.19 -14.95
N GLU A 17 37.28 -8.51 -14.81
CA GLU A 17 36.00 -9.18 -14.67
C GLU A 17 35.38 -8.95 -13.29
N LEU A 18 36.15 -8.94 -12.24
CA LEU A 18 35.69 -8.54 -10.90
C LEU A 18 35.24 -7.08 -10.89
N VAL A 19 36.06 -6.20 -11.47
CA VAL A 19 35.76 -4.76 -11.62
C VAL A 19 34.57 -4.55 -12.57
N ARG A 20 34.38 -5.38 -13.59
CA ARG A 20 33.23 -5.27 -14.51
C ARG A 20 31.91 -5.66 -13.83
N LYS A 21 31.92 -6.62 -12.90
CA LYS A 21 30.75 -6.90 -12.04
C LYS A 21 30.50 -5.79 -11.02
N ALA A 22 31.57 -5.17 -10.49
CA ALA A 22 31.48 -3.99 -9.64
C ALA A 22 31.10 -2.74 -10.46
N ASN A 23 31.63 -2.60 -11.68
CA ASN A 23 31.34 -1.45 -12.55
C ASN A 23 29.87 -1.37 -12.99
N THR A 24 29.14 -2.48 -13.12
CA THR A 24 27.71 -2.41 -13.40
C THR A 24 26.93 -1.77 -12.25
N THR A 25 27.32 -2.00 -11.03
CA THR A 25 26.74 -1.34 -9.85
C THR A 25 27.19 0.13 -9.79
N ASP A 26 28.46 0.40 -10.04
CA ASP A 26 29.00 1.76 -10.10
C ASP A 26 28.34 2.57 -11.23
N ASP A 27 28.18 1.99 -12.41
CA ASP A 27 27.50 2.64 -13.56
C ASP A 27 26.02 2.93 -13.25
N SER A 28 25.32 2.00 -12.58
CA SER A 28 23.95 2.22 -12.12
C SER A 28 23.87 3.37 -11.11
N ILE A 29 24.77 3.39 -10.11
CA ILE A 29 24.85 4.48 -9.11
C ILE A 29 25.17 5.83 -9.80
N MET A 30 26.14 5.85 -10.71
CA MET A 30 26.48 7.06 -11.46
C MET A 30 25.34 7.57 -12.32
N SER A 31 24.57 6.66 -12.95
CA SER A 31 23.40 7.04 -13.73
C SER A 31 22.29 7.68 -12.87
N LEU A 32 22.12 7.20 -11.63
CA LEU A 32 21.20 7.80 -10.66
C LEU A 32 21.66 9.20 -10.24
N LEU A 33 22.96 9.36 -9.93
CA LEU A 33 23.54 10.64 -9.51
C LEU A 33 23.47 11.71 -10.62
N GLN A 34 23.63 11.28 -11.88
CA GLN A 34 23.56 12.13 -13.07
C GLN A 34 22.14 12.36 -13.57
N ASN A 35 21.13 11.75 -12.95
CA ASN A 35 19.73 11.76 -13.40
C ASN A 35 19.57 11.29 -14.86
N SER A 36 20.43 10.38 -15.32
CA SER A 36 20.44 9.86 -16.68
C SER A 36 19.66 8.53 -16.84
N ASN A 37 19.27 7.90 -15.74
CA ASN A 37 18.46 6.68 -15.72
C ASN A 37 16.97 7.02 -15.90
N LYS A 38 16.51 7.03 -17.15
CA LYS A 38 15.13 7.40 -17.48
C LYS A 38 14.09 6.47 -16.85
N ASP A 39 14.37 5.18 -16.80
CA ASP A 39 13.44 4.19 -16.24
C ASP A 39 13.15 4.49 -14.77
N VAL A 40 14.19 4.76 -13.97
CA VAL A 40 14.04 5.11 -12.56
C VAL A 40 13.40 6.50 -12.37
N MET A 41 13.71 7.45 -13.27
CA MET A 41 13.20 8.82 -13.18
C MET A 41 11.71 8.94 -13.50
N GLU A 42 11.18 8.04 -14.33
CA GLU A 42 9.82 8.11 -14.87
C GLU A 42 8.88 7.01 -14.34
N GLU A 43 9.41 5.90 -13.84
CA GLU A 43 8.66 4.67 -13.55
C GLU A 43 7.82 4.74 -12.28
N ASN A 44 8.21 5.53 -11.29
CA ASN A 44 7.61 5.51 -9.96
C ASN A 44 6.80 6.76 -9.64
N SER A 45 5.47 6.67 -9.69
CA SER A 45 4.57 7.76 -9.33
C SER A 45 4.64 8.19 -7.86
N ASN A 46 5.24 7.38 -6.98
CA ASN A 46 5.37 7.65 -5.55
C ASN A 46 6.81 7.97 -5.09
N LYS A 47 7.79 7.90 -6.00
CA LYS A 47 9.18 8.27 -5.72
C LYS A 47 9.60 9.43 -6.62
N ASN A 48 10.17 10.46 -6.03
CA ASN A 48 10.78 11.56 -6.79
C ASN A 48 12.30 11.42 -6.74
N ALA A 49 12.88 10.89 -7.80
CA ALA A 49 14.32 10.61 -7.90
C ALA A 49 15.22 11.86 -7.84
N TYR A 50 14.67 13.07 -7.98
CA TYR A 50 15.44 14.32 -7.80
C TYR A 50 15.64 14.70 -6.33
N VAL A 51 14.93 14.05 -5.41
CA VAL A 51 15.05 14.32 -3.97
C VAL A 51 16.23 13.53 -3.39
N ALA A 52 17.09 14.18 -2.65
CA ALA A 52 18.32 13.57 -2.10
C ALA A 52 18.08 12.32 -1.24
N SER A 53 17.01 12.28 -0.44
CA SER A 53 16.66 11.09 0.35
C SER A 53 16.25 9.92 -0.55
N THR A 54 15.53 10.18 -1.64
CA THR A 54 15.16 9.17 -2.64
C THR A 54 16.38 8.65 -3.38
N GLN A 55 17.31 9.52 -3.78
CA GLN A 55 18.56 9.09 -4.42
C GLN A 55 19.39 8.19 -3.49
N ARG A 56 19.47 8.53 -2.21
CA ARG A 56 20.17 7.68 -1.22
C ARG A 56 19.52 6.30 -1.09
N ASP A 57 18.20 6.21 -1.09
CA ASP A 57 17.47 4.94 -1.04
C ASP A 57 17.71 4.11 -2.32
N LEU A 58 17.66 4.74 -3.48
CA LEU A 58 17.95 4.09 -4.75
C LEU A 58 19.39 3.55 -4.84
N ILE A 59 20.38 4.32 -4.38
CA ILE A 59 21.78 3.88 -4.30
C ILE A 59 21.92 2.70 -3.35
N ALA A 60 21.30 2.75 -2.17
CA ALA A 60 21.28 1.64 -1.23
C ALA A 60 20.63 0.39 -1.86
N GLY A 61 19.58 0.58 -2.66
CA GLY A 61 18.92 -0.49 -3.41
C GLY A 61 19.84 -1.17 -4.42
N GLU A 62 20.64 -0.43 -5.19
CA GLU A 62 21.61 -1.02 -6.13
C GLU A 62 22.69 -1.85 -5.40
N VAL A 63 23.20 -1.36 -4.28
CA VAL A 63 24.15 -2.11 -3.44
C VAL A 63 23.48 -3.37 -2.87
N SER A 64 22.24 -3.25 -2.40
CA SER A 64 21.47 -4.39 -1.88
C SER A 64 21.23 -5.46 -2.93
N LYS A 65 20.84 -5.09 -4.16
CA LYS A 65 20.67 -6.03 -5.28
C LYS A 65 21.96 -6.80 -5.57
N ASP A 66 23.09 -6.11 -5.63
CA ASP A 66 24.38 -6.73 -5.90
C ASP A 66 24.78 -7.73 -4.79
N LEU A 67 24.67 -7.33 -3.53
CA LEU A 67 24.95 -8.21 -2.38
C LEU A 67 23.99 -9.40 -2.33
N THR A 68 22.71 -9.18 -2.59
CA THR A 68 21.69 -10.22 -2.61
C THR A 68 22.02 -11.29 -3.65
N LYS A 69 22.37 -10.90 -4.87
CA LYS A 69 22.70 -11.82 -5.96
C LYS A 69 24.01 -12.57 -5.72
N ARG A 70 25.04 -11.89 -5.20
CA ARG A 70 26.37 -12.49 -5.08
C ARG A 70 26.59 -13.29 -3.81
N ILE A 71 25.90 -12.96 -2.71
CA ILE A 71 26.24 -13.46 -1.38
C ILE A 71 25.06 -14.10 -0.67
N LEU A 72 23.87 -13.50 -0.74
CA LEU A 72 22.77 -13.84 0.17
C LEU A 72 21.83 -14.91 -0.39
N LEU A 73 21.60 -14.93 -1.71
CA LEU A 73 20.78 -15.95 -2.33
C LEU A 73 21.62 -17.16 -2.75
N PRO A 74 21.05 -18.38 -2.70
CA PRO A 74 21.68 -19.55 -3.31
C PRO A 74 21.93 -19.32 -4.82
N GLU A 75 23.10 -19.75 -5.31
CA GLU A 75 23.51 -19.57 -6.71
C GLU A 75 22.43 -20.01 -7.71
N LYS A 76 21.76 -21.15 -7.45
CA LYS A 76 20.69 -21.66 -8.32
C LYS A 76 19.49 -20.71 -8.43
N ILE A 77 19.15 -19.99 -7.37
CA ILE A 77 18.05 -19.00 -7.38
C ILE A 77 18.48 -17.75 -8.14
N THR A 78 19.70 -17.26 -7.89
CA THR A 78 20.26 -16.12 -8.63
C THR A 78 20.34 -16.45 -10.12
N LYS A 79 20.84 -17.64 -10.49
CA LYS A 79 20.91 -18.09 -11.86
C LYS A 79 19.52 -18.21 -12.50
N ALA A 80 18.54 -18.78 -11.82
CA ALA A 80 17.17 -18.90 -12.31
C ALA A 80 16.52 -17.52 -12.57
N HIS A 81 16.85 -16.52 -11.74
CA HIS A 81 16.42 -15.14 -11.95
C HIS A 81 17.11 -14.51 -13.17
N GLU A 82 18.42 -14.66 -13.31
CA GLU A 82 19.21 -14.11 -14.42
C GLU A 82 18.87 -14.76 -15.76
N ASP A 83 18.57 -16.06 -15.79
CA ASP A 83 18.14 -16.82 -16.95
C ASP A 83 16.65 -16.57 -17.28
N GLY A 84 15.94 -15.75 -16.51
CA GLY A 84 14.53 -15.44 -16.72
C GLY A 84 13.57 -16.62 -16.49
N VAL A 85 13.99 -17.64 -15.76
CA VAL A 85 13.15 -18.80 -15.35
C VAL A 85 12.11 -18.35 -14.32
N LEU A 86 12.53 -17.53 -13.38
CA LEU A 86 11.70 -16.86 -12.40
C LEU A 86 12.16 -15.41 -12.24
N HIS A 87 11.30 -14.56 -11.66
CA HIS A 87 11.70 -13.23 -11.24
C HIS A 87 11.55 -13.11 -9.71
N PHE A 88 12.67 -12.90 -9.03
CA PHE A 88 12.69 -12.60 -7.61
C PHE A 88 12.49 -11.08 -7.46
N HIS A 89 11.29 -10.66 -7.04
CA HIS A 89 10.96 -9.24 -6.91
C HIS A 89 11.70 -8.58 -5.74
N ASP A 90 11.91 -7.27 -5.87
CA ASP A 90 12.36 -6.39 -4.78
C ASP A 90 13.65 -6.89 -4.09
N MET A 91 14.67 -7.28 -4.87
CA MET A 91 15.98 -7.68 -4.35
C MET A 91 16.72 -6.52 -3.67
N ASP A 92 16.38 -5.30 -4.05
CA ASP A 92 16.88 -4.06 -3.45
C ASP A 92 16.52 -3.90 -1.98
N TYR A 93 15.48 -4.61 -1.53
CA TYR A 93 15.03 -4.60 -0.13
C TYR A 93 15.28 -5.92 0.61
N PHE A 94 16.02 -6.85 0.00
CA PHE A 94 16.21 -8.18 0.59
C PHE A 94 17.08 -8.19 1.86
N ILE A 95 18.05 -7.30 1.96
CA ILE A 95 18.97 -7.24 3.10
C ILE A 95 18.37 -6.59 4.35
N GLN A 96 17.26 -5.86 4.23
CA GLN A 96 16.55 -5.27 5.35
C GLN A 96 15.40 -6.18 5.80
N PRO A 97 15.09 -6.26 7.11
CA PRO A 97 13.95 -7.00 7.62
C PRO A 97 12.66 -6.21 7.43
N ILE A 98 12.33 -5.89 6.17
CA ILE A 98 11.11 -5.19 5.77
C ILE A 98 10.26 -6.07 4.87
N PHE A 99 8.95 -5.87 4.92
CA PHE A 99 7.97 -6.66 4.17
C PHE A 99 7.41 -5.89 2.98
N ASN A 100 6.74 -6.61 2.08
CA ASN A 100 6.19 -6.00 0.87
C ASN A 100 4.91 -5.20 1.18
N CYS A 101 3.75 -5.87 1.24
CA CYS A 101 2.46 -5.19 1.43
C CYS A 101 1.81 -5.61 2.74
N CYS A 102 0.92 -4.77 3.30
CA CYS A 102 0.18 -5.11 4.50
C CYS A 102 -1.27 -4.59 4.52
N LEU A 103 -2.07 -5.23 5.37
CA LEU A 103 -3.37 -4.76 5.81
C LEU A 103 -3.19 -4.17 7.22
N ILE A 104 -3.20 -2.85 7.34
CA ILE A 104 -3.00 -2.20 8.63
C ILE A 104 -4.21 -2.45 9.53
N ASN A 105 -3.98 -2.92 10.74
CA ASN A 105 -5.01 -2.99 11.78
C ASN A 105 -5.20 -1.61 12.43
N ILE A 106 -5.73 -0.67 11.62
CA ILE A 106 -5.91 0.71 12.04
C ILE A 106 -6.93 0.84 13.18
N GLY A 107 -7.91 -0.06 13.23
CA GLY A 107 -8.90 -0.09 14.27
C GLY A 107 -8.28 -0.27 15.64
N ASP A 108 -7.47 -1.30 15.82
CA ASP A 108 -6.75 -1.59 17.04
C ASP A 108 -5.77 -0.47 17.43
N MET A 109 -5.00 0.01 16.46
CA MET A 109 -4.00 1.07 16.67
C MET A 109 -4.61 2.41 17.10
N LEU A 110 -5.81 2.72 16.63
CA LEU A 110 -6.55 3.91 17.06
C LEU A 110 -7.26 3.70 18.41
N ASP A 111 -7.76 2.48 18.69
CA ASP A 111 -8.51 2.21 19.90
C ASP A 111 -7.64 2.08 21.14
N ASN A 112 -6.59 1.31 21.03
CA ASN A 112 -5.68 0.99 22.13
C ASN A 112 -4.46 1.93 22.16
N GLY A 113 -4.35 2.81 21.18
CA GLY A 113 -3.17 3.63 20.97
C GLY A 113 -2.05 2.86 20.28
N THR A 114 -1.01 3.57 19.90
CA THR A 114 0.14 3.00 19.20
C THR A 114 1.43 3.69 19.60
N VAL A 115 2.55 2.97 19.51
CA VAL A 115 3.87 3.53 19.80
C VAL A 115 4.55 3.93 18.49
N MET A 116 4.90 5.21 18.34
CA MET A 116 5.67 5.73 17.23
C MET A 116 6.91 6.46 17.73
N ASN A 117 8.08 6.09 17.23
CA ASN A 117 9.37 6.65 17.68
C ASN A 117 9.55 6.68 19.22
N GLY A 118 9.14 5.59 19.88
CA GLY A 118 9.24 5.46 21.33
C GLY A 118 8.26 6.34 22.14
N LYS A 119 7.25 6.94 21.48
CA LYS A 119 6.21 7.72 22.13
C LYS A 119 4.86 7.06 21.97
N LEU A 120 4.10 6.94 23.07
CA LEU A 120 2.74 6.44 23.04
C LEU A 120 1.83 7.54 22.48
N ILE A 121 1.09 7.20 21.45
CA ILE A 121 0.00 7.99 20.89
C ILE A 121 -1.30 7.38 21.43
N GLU A 122 -1.98 8.12 22.26
CA GLU A 122 -3.24 7.67 22.86
C GLU A 122 -4.40 7.63 21.87
N SER A 123 -5.47 6.91 22.20
CA SER A 123 -6.69 6.84 21.40
C SER A 123 -7.26 8.24 21.12
N PRO A 124 -7.57 8.56 19.86
CA PRO A 124 -8.18 9.85 19.49
C PRO A 124 -9.52 10.08 20.17
N LYS A 125 -9.81 11.36 20.47
CA LYS A 125 -11.08 11.78 21.05
C LYS A 125 -11.98 12.55 20.08
N SER A 126 -11.56 12.65 18.79
CA SER A 126 -12.33 13.31 17.74
C SER A 126 -11.93 12.75 16.37
N PHE A 127 -12.78 12.99 15.37
CA PHE A 127 -12.55 12.54 14.01
C PHE A 127 -11.30 13.18 13.38
N GLN A 128 -11.13 14.50 13.56
CA GLN A 128 -9.96 15.21 13.02
C GLN A 128 -8.65 14.64 13.56
N VAL A 129 -8.60 14.33 14.87
CA VAL A 129 -7.40 13.74 15.48
C VAL A 129 -7.21 12.30 14.98
N ALA A 130 -8.28 11.52 14.82
CA ALA A 130 -8.20 10.16 14.28
C ALA A 130 -7.62 10.16 12.84
N CYS A 131 -8.06 11.09 11.99
CA CYS A 131 -7.52 11.27 10.65
C CYS A 131 -6.02 11.61 10.67
N THR A 132 -5.61 12.51 11.57
CA THR A 132 -4.19 12.90 11.73
C THR A 132 -3.35 11.71 12.21
N VAL A 133 -3.77 11.00 13.24
CA VAL A 133 -3.05 9.83 13.78
C VAL A 133 -2.98 8.72 12.73
N MET A 134 -4.07 8.46 12.01
CA MET A 134 -4.10 7.48 10.92
C MET A 134 -3.03 7.80 9.85
N THR A 135 -2.91 9.05 9.43
CA THR A 135 -1.90 9.43 8.43
C THR A 135 -0.47 9.33 8.94
N GLN A 136 -0.24 9.57 10.22
CA GLN A 136 1.06 9.34 10.87
C GLN A 136 1.39 7.83 10.91
N ILE A 137 0.42 6.98 11.25
CA ILE A 137 0.58 5.52 11.20
C ILE A 137 0.91 5.06 9.78
N ILE A 138 0.16 5.54 8.78
CA ILE A 138 0.40 5.24 7.36
C ILE A 138 1.85 5.60 6.97
N SER A 139 2.33 6.76 7.36
CA SER A 139 3.71 7.20 7.07
C SER A 139 4.77 6.36 7.79
N ALA A 140 4.54 5.99 9.05
CA ALA A 140 5.43 5.14 9.83
C ALA A 140 5.51 3.72 9.24
N VAL A 141 4.37 3.13 8.87
CA VAL A 141 4.32 1.82 8.21
C VAL A 141 5.01 1.87 6.85
N ALA A 142 4.76 2.91 6.04
CA ALA A 142 5.40 3.09 4.73
C ALA A 142 6.93 3.23 4.83
N SER A 143 7.46 3.64 5.96
CA SER A 143 8.91 3.69 6.22
C SER A 143 9.51 2.31 6.56
N SER A 144 8.67 1.31 6.83
CA SER A 144 9.08 -0.06 7.24
C SER A 144 8.67 -1.12 6.23
N GLN A 145 8.23 -0.72 5.05
CA GLN A 145 7.84 -1.62 3.96
C GLN A 145 8.19 -1.01 2.59
N TYR A 146 8.23 -1.84 1.57
CA TYR A 146 8.53 -1.39 0.20
C TYR A 146 7.34 -1.49 -0.76
N GLY A 147 6.24 -2.14 -0.37
CA GLY A 147 5.02 -2.24 -1.17
C GLY A 147 3.89 -1.36 -0.65
N GLY A 148 2.66 -1.74 -0.96
CA GLY A 148 1.47 -0.98 -0.62
C GLY A 148 0.84 -1.41 0.69
N GLN A 149 0.14 -0.47 1.31
CA GLN A 149 -0.65 -0.70 2.52
C GLN A 149 -2.12 -0.43 2.26
N SER A 150 -3.00 -1.16 2.93
CA SER A 150 -4.43 -0.92 2.85
C SER A 150 -5.01 -0.62 4.22
N VAL A 151 -5.92 0.33 4.24
CA VAL A 151 -6.63 0.81 5.44
C VAL A 151 -8.12 0.73 5.20
N ASP A 152 -8.85 0.12 6.11
CA ASP A 152 -10.31 0.11 6.11
C ASP A 152 -10.83 1.38 6.80
N THR A 153 -11.57 2.20 6.07
CA THR A 153 -12.07 3.49 6.57
C THR A 153 -13.21 3.35 7.57
N ARG A 154 -13.85 2.17 7.68
CA ARG A 154 -14.95 1.95 8.64
C ARG A 154 -14.52 2.20 10.10
N HIS A 155 -13.25 2.01 10.42
CA HIS A 155 -12.73 2.27 11.77
C HIS A 155 -12.77 3.75 12.17
N LEU A 156 -13.00 4.67 11.22
CA LEU A 156 -13.12 6.09 11.49
C LEU A 156 -14.54 6.52 11.92
N GLY A 157 -15.57 5.73 11.59
CA GLY A 157 -16.97 6.07 11.84
C GLY A 157 -17.26 6.40 13.31
N LYS A 158 -16.75 5.59 14.24
CA LYS A 158 -16.92 5.82 15.66
C LYS A 158 -16.31 7.13 16.18
N TYR A 159 -15.24 7.62 15.54
CA TYR A 159 -14.62 8.90 15.91
C TYR A 159 -15.45 10.08 15.42
N LEU A 160 -16.14 9.93 14.29
CA LEU A 160 -17.08 10.94 13.83
C LEU A 160 -18.29 11.03 14.78
N ARG A 161 -18.82 9.89 15.26
CA ARG A 161 -19.85 9.86 16.31
C ARG A 161 -19.37 10.49 17.62
N LYS A 162 -18.15 10.15 18.08
CA LYS A 162 -17.54 10.79 19.26
C LYS A 162 -17.46 12.31 19.12
N SER A 163 -17.13 12.83 17.94
CA SER A 163 -17.13 14.28 17.68
C SER A 163 -18.53 14.86 17.75
N ALA A 164 -19.53 14.21 17.15
CA ALA A 164 -20.93 14.64 17.23
C ALA A 164 -21.42 14.71 18.69
N ASP A 165 -21.16 13.67 19.48
CA ASP A 165 -21.56 13.61 20.89
C ASP A 165 -20.87 14.69 21.73
N LYS A 166 -19.57 14.94 21.47
CA LYS A 166 -18.82 16.03 22.10
C LYS A 166 -19.43 17.40 21.78
N TYR A 167 -19.78 17.67 20.52
CA TYR A 167 -20.42 18.94 20.13
C TYR A 167 -21.82 19.05 20.72
N ARG A 168 -22.61 17.99 20.69
CA ARG A 168 -23.95 17.95 21.29
C ARG A 168 -23.88 18.28 22.75
N LYS A 169 -23.01 17.63 23.51
CA LYS A 169 -22.78 17.92 24.93
C LYS A 169 -22.41 19.38 25.14
N HIS A 170 -21.42 19.88 24.38
CA HIS A 170 -20.95 21.26 24.50
C HIS A 170 -22.05 22.29 24.26
N TYR A 171 -22.83 22.14 23.18
CA TYR A 171 -23.89 23.10 22.86
C TYR A 171 -25.09 22.98 23.82
N THR A 172 -25.44 21.77 24.26
CA THR A 172 -26.49 21.57 25.27
C THR A 172 -26.14 22.25 26.59
N GLU A 173 -24.90 22.07 27.08
CA GLU A 173 -24.43 22.73 28.31
C GLU A 173 -24.36 24.25 28.14
N ARG A 174 -23.84 24.76 27.01
CA ARG A 174 -23.65 26.19 26.75
C ARG A 174 -24.97 26.94 26.60
N TYR A 175 -25.96 26.33 26.00
CA TYR A 175 -27.23 26.94 25.66
C TYR A 175 -28.42 26.39 26.46
N ALA A 176 -28.16 25.72 27.58
CA ALA A 176 -29.18 25.09 28.42
C ALA A 176 -30.38 25.97 28.66
N GLY A 177 -31.58 25.54 28.20
CA GLY A 177 -32.84 26.26 28.34
C GLY A 177 -32.97 27.57 27.54
N LYS A 178 -31.97 27.94 26.72
CA LYS A 178 -31.99 29.18 25.92
C LYS A 178 -32.33 28.96 24.45
N ILE A 179 -32.08 27.77 23.94
CA ILE A 179 -32.26 27.41 22.54
C ILE A 179 -32.99 26.05 22.48
N ALA A 180 -33.84 25.88 21.47
CA ALA A 180 -34.58 24.64 21.25
C ALA A 180 -33.62 23.49 20.85
N PRO A 181 -33.90 22.23 21.24
CA PRO A 181 -33.04 21.10 20.98
C PRO A 181 -32.78 20.82 19.49
N ASP A 182 -33.73 21.09 18.61
CA ASP A 182 -33.61 20.95 17.16
C ASP A 182 -32.58 21.93 16.58
N VAL A 183 -32.52 23.15 17.08
CA VAL A 183 -31.53 24.16 16.68
C VAL A 183 -30.11 23.71 17.18
N ILE A 184 -30.03 23.09 18.35
CA ILE A 184 -28.77 22.52 18.85
C ILE A 184 -28.30 21.43 17.89
N GLU A 185 -29.18 20.54 17.42
CA GLU A 185 -28.83 19.49 16.46
C GLU A 185 -28.40 20.06 15.10
N GLU A 186 -28.93 21.19 14.66
CA GLU A 186 -28.45 21.90 13.47
C GLU A 186 -27.02 22.40 13.64
N PHE A 187 -26.67 23.00 14.77
CA PHE A 187 -25.31 23.42 15.08
C PHE A 187 -24.34 22.23 15.16
N VAL A 188 -24.78 21.12 15.77
CA VAL A 188 -23.99 19.88 15.82
C VAL A 188 -23.71 19.37 14.42
N LYS A 189 -24.75 19.29 13.57
CA LYS A 189 -24.64 18.82 12.19
C LYS A 189 -23.69 19.69 11.36
N GLU A 190 -23.81 21.01 11.48
CA GLU A 190 -22.91 21.94 10.79
C GLU A 190 -21.46 21.71 11.21
N ARG A 191 -21.22 21.65 12.52
CA ARG A 191 -19.87 21.47 13.07
C ARG A 191 -19.25 20.11 12.73
N VAL A 192 -20.06 19.04 12.74
CA VAL A 192 -19.64 17.70 12.33
C VAL A 192 -19.26 17.68 10.85
N ASN A 193 -20.05 18.34 9.99
CA ASN A 193 -19.74 18.43 8.57
C ASN A 193 -18.44 19.21 8.30
N ASP A 194 -18.17 20.28 9.04
CA ASP A 194 -16.91 21.02 8.92
C ASP A 194 -15.72 20.16 9.35
N GLU A 195 -15.85 19.43 10.47
CA GLU A 195 -14.81 18.53 10.93
C GLU A 195 -14.60 17.35 9.99
N LEU A 196 -15.68 16.80 9.42
CA LEU A 196 -15.64 15.73 8.42
C LEU A 196 -14.84 16.18 7.20
N ARG A 197 -15.17 17.35 6.64
CA ARG A 197 -14.48 17.93 5.49
C ARG A 197 -13.00 18.15 5.78
N SER A 198 -12.69 18.74 6.92
CA SER A 198 -11.31 19.03 7.33
C SER A 198 -10.50 17.74 7.58
N GLY A 199 -11.11 16.74 8.22
CA GLY A 199 -10.45 15.44 8.48
C GLY A 199 -10.15 14.68 7.20
N VAL A 200 -11.10 14.60 6.28
CA VAL A 200 -10.88 13.96 4.97
C VAL A 200 -9.84 14.72 4.14
N GLN A 201 -9.87 16.05 4.18
CA GLN A 201 -8.85 16.88 3.55
C GLN A 201 -7.46 16.61 4.13
N THR A 202 -7.35 16.44 5.45
CA THR A 202 -6.11 16.06 6.12
C THR A 202 -5.57 14.74 5.58
N ILE A 203 -6.41 13.70 5.46
CA ILE A 203 -6.02 12.42 4.87
C ILE A 203 -5.47 12.62 3.46
N GLN A 204 -6.21 13.32 2.61
CA GLN A 204 -5.86 13.52 1.21
C GLN A 204 -4.54 14.28 1.05
N TYR A 205 -4.37 15.39 1.76
CA TYR A 205 -3.16 16.22 1.63
C TYR A 205 -1.94 15.55 2.27
N GLN A 206 -2.07 14.98 3.46
CA GLN A 206 -0.91 14.37 4.12
C GLN A 206 -0.39 13.17 3.34
N ILE A 207 -1.24 12.30 2.79
CA ILE A 207 -0.79 11.18 1.96
C ILE A 207 0.01 11.65 0.74
N ASN A 208 -0.35 12.80 0.16
CA ASN A 208 0.30 13.33 -1.04
C ASN A 208 1.51 14.24 -0.76
N THR A 209 1.65 14.76 0.45
CA THR A 209 2.71 15.72 0.82
C THR A 209 3.72 15.17 1.81
N LEU A 210 3.38 14.14 2.58
CA LEU A 210 4.32 13.47 3.46
C LEU A 210 5.27 12.58 2.64
N MET A 211 6.55 12.67 2.97
CA MET A 211 7.57 11.76 2.48
C MET A 211 7.98 10.82 3.60
N THR A 212 8.09 9.54 3.28
CA THR A 212 8.67 8.55 4.18
C THR A 212 10.18 8.76 4.30
N THR A 213 10.82 8.04 5.23
CA THR A 213 12.28 8.03 5.37
C THR A 213 12.99 7.59 4.09
N ASN A 214 12.32 6.80 3.24
CA ASN A 214 12.83 6.31 1.95
C ASN A 214 12.59 7.32 0.80
N GLY A 215 12.12 8.52 1.09
CA GLY A 215 11.89 9.57 0.09
C GLY A 215 10.73 9.31 -0.87
N GLN A 216 9.76 8.51 -0.48
CA GLN A 216 8.57 8.20 -1.28
C GLN A 216 7.29 8.67 -0.59
N SER A 217 6.24 8.97 -1.37
CA SER A 217 4.89 9.13 -0.83
C SER A 217 4.32 7.76 -0.42
N PRO A 218 3.53 7.68 0.67
CA PRO A 218 2.93 6.42 1.07
C PRO A 218 2.07 5.79 -0.03
N PHE A 219 2.42 4.56 -0.43
CA PHE A 219 1.58 3.77 -1.34
C PHE A 219 0.43 3.15 -0.54
N VAL A 220 -0.69 3.87 -0.45
CA VAL A 220 -1.83 3.49 0.37
C VAL A 220 -3.11 3.32 -0.43
N THR A 221 -3.91 2.33 -0.03
CA THR A 221 -5.26 2.07 -0.54
C THR A 221 -6.26 2.27 0.60
N LEU A 222 -7.30 3.06 0.37
CA LEU A 222 -8.44 3.17 1.27
C LEU A 222 -9.54 2.22 0.80
N PHE A 223 -9.99 1.37 1.69
CA PHE A 223 -11.05 0.42 1.47
C PHE A 223 -12.37 1.01 1.99
N LEU A 224 -13.27 1.30 1.05
CA LEU A 224 -14.52 2.00 1.28
C LEU A 224 -15.65 0.96 1.32
N ASN A 225 -15.92 0.44 2.51
CA ASN A 225 -16.91 -0.60 2.73
C ASN A 225 -18.05 -0.10 3.62
N LEU A 226 -19.29 -0.20 3.13
CA LEU A 226 -20.50 0.02 3.88
C LEU A 226 -21.03 -1.34 4.35
N ASP A 227 -20.53 -1.84 5.48
CA ASP A 227 -20.99 -3.11 6.04
C ASP A 227 -22.35 -2.91 6.69
N PRO A 228 -23.41 -3.64 6.27
CA PRO A 228 -24.74 -3.52 6.88
C PRO A 228 -24.78 -3.89 8.37
N LYS A 229 -23.77 -4.59 8.87
CA LYS A 229 -23.65 -4.98 10.28
C LYS A 229 -22.88 -3.97 11.12
N ASP A 230 -22.32 -2.94 10.50
CA ASP A 230 -21.54 -1.93 11.20
C ASP A 230 -22.45 -0.95 11.94
N GLU A 231 -22.27 -0.82 13.23
CA GLU A 231 -22.97 0.14 14.08
C GLU A 231 -22.81 1.59 13.60
N TYR A 232 -21.67 1.89 12.95
CA TYR A 232 -21.28 3.21 12.48
C TYR A 232 -21.50 3.41 10.97
N ILE A 233 -22.36 2.59 10.34
CA ILE A 233 -22.59 2.64 8.88
C ILE A 233 -22.98 4.01 8.38
N LYS A 234 -23.76 4.79 9.15
CA LYS A 234 -24.20 6.14 8.77
C LYS A 234 -23.02 7.12 8.75
N GLU A 235 -22.20 7.09 9.76
CA GLU A 235 -20.97 7.88 9.84
C GLU A 235 -19.99 7.48 8.75
N ASN A 236 -19.86 6.19 8.49
CA ASN A 236 -19.02 5.66 7.41
C ASN A 236 -19.55 6.09 6.03
N ALA A 237 -20.86 6.14 5.83
CA ALA A 237 -21.47 6.65 4.61
C ALA A 237 -21.09 8.12 4.39
N MET A 238 -21.14 8.96 5.42
CA MET A 238 -20.72 10.36 5.35
C MET A 238 -19.22 10.49 5.02
N ILE A 239 -18.39 9.67 5.63
CA ILE A 239 -16.93 9.66 5.39
C ILE A 239 -16.62 9.25 3.95
N ILE A 240 -17.23 8.18 3.47
CA ILE A 240 -17.04 7.68 2.10
C ILE A 240 -17.54 8.72 1.08
N GLU A 241 -18.71 9.31 1.31
CA GLU A 241 -19.24 10.38 0.46
C GLU A 241 -18.24 11.54 0.36
N GLU A 242 -17.72 12.02 1.49
CA GLU A 242 -16.78 13.15 1.50
C GLU A 242 -15.43 12.78 0.84
N ILE A 243 -14.90 11.56 1.05
CA ILE A 243 -13.71 11.07 0.35
C ILE A 243 -13.92 11.10 -1.18
N LEU A 244 -15.07 10.63 -1.64
CA LEU A 244 -15.40 10.63 -3.07
C LEU A 244 -15.59 12.03 -3.64
N ARG A 245 -16.20 12.96 -2.87
CA ARG A 245 -16.36 14.36 -3.27
C ARG A 245 -15.02 15.06 -3.46
N GLN A 246 -14.14 14.95 -2.48
CA GLN A 246 -12.80 15.54 -2.56
C GLN A 246 -11.94 14.88 -3.65
N ARG A 247 -12.09 13.56 -3.84
CA ARG A 247 -11.42 12.88 -4.94
C ARG A 247 -11.91 13.34 -6.30
N LEU A 248 -13.22 13.54 -6.45
CA LEU A 248 -13.83 14.06 -7.69
C LEU A 248 -13.33 15.48 -8.02
N GLU A 249 -13.15 16.33 -7.02
CA GLU A 249 -12.54 17.64 -7.16
C GLU A 249 -11.05 17.53 -7.58
N GLY A 250 -10.27 16.72 -6.89
CA GLY A 250 -8.84 16.53 -7.10
C GLY A 250 -7.99 17.42 -6.19
N ILE A 251 -6.68 17.44 -6.45
CA ILE A 251 -5.71 18.27 -5.72
C ILE A 251 -5.09 19.29 -6.68
N LYS A 252 -4.87 20.51 -6.23
CA LYS A 252 -4.15 21.52 -7.02
C LYS A 252 -2.67 21.19 -7.09
N ASN A 253 -2.14 21.20 -8.30
CA ASN A 253 -0.69 21.16 -8.51
C ASN A 253 -0.05 22.55 -8.26
N GLU A 254 1.25 22.66 -8.44
CA GLU A 254 2.02 23.92 -8.30
C GLU A 254 1.52 25.07 -9.18
N LYS A 255 0.85 24.74 -10.30
CA LYS A 255 0.27 25.72 -11.25
C LYS A 255 -1.18 26.07 -10.90
N GLY A 256 -1.70 25.59 -9.77
CA GLY A 256 -3.08 25.83 -9.34
C GLY A 256 -4.14 25.02 -10.11
N VAL A 257 -3.74 24.08 -10.96
CA VAL A 257 -4.64 23.23 -11.74
C VAL A 257 -5.02 21.99 -10.92
N TYR A 258 -6.30 21.65 -10.91
CA TYR A 258 -6.77 20.43 -10.26
C TYR A 258 -6.40 19.17 -11.05
N VAL A 259 -5.59 18.33 -10.44
CA VAL A 259 -5.12 17.07 -11.01
C VAL A 259 -5.64 15.88 -10.19
N THR A 260 -5.59 14.69 -10.78
CA THR A 260 -5.89 13.45 -10.06
C THR A 260 -4.67 13.04 -9.24
N PRO A 261 -4.76 12.95 -7.91
CA PRO A 261 -3.65 12.46 -7.10
C PRO A 261 -3.43 10.96 -7.34
N ALA A 262 -2.17 10.53 -7.33
CA ALA A 262 -1.82 9.11 -7.46
C ALA A 262 -2.33 8.28 -6.27
N PHE A 263 -2.28 8.85 -5.07
CA PHE A 263 -2.70 8.24 -3.79
C PHE A 263 -3.64 9.15 -3.00
N PRO A 264 -4.43 8.57 -2.08
CA PRO A 264 -4.66 7.14 -1.90
C PRO A 264 -5.36 6.50 -3.10
N LYS A 265 -5.09 5.23 -3.40
CA LYS A 265 -5.98 4.43 -4.25
C LYS A 265 -7.26 4.17 -3.49
N LEU A 266 -8.38 4.13 -4.20
CA LEU A 266 -9.69 3.90 -3.60
C LEU A 266 -10.29 2.60 -4.11
N ILE A 267 -10.84 1.79 -3.20
CA ILE A 267 -11.60 0.59 -3.53
C ILE A 267 -12.97 0.71 -2.88
N TYR A 268 -14.02 0.63 -3.67
CA TYR A 268 -15.40 0.73 -3.23
C TYR A 268 -16.10 -0.62 -3.32
N VAL A 269 -16.71 -1.04 -2.22
CA VAL A 269 -17.42 -2.31 -2.13
C VAL A 269 -18.87 -2.15 -2.58
N LEU A 270 -19.25 -2.93 -3.58
CA LEU A 270 -20.63 -3.02 -4.07
C LEU A 270 -21.37 -4.14 -3.33
N ASP A 271 -22.45 -3.77 -2.65
CA ASP A 271 -23.37 -4.68 -1.98
C ASP A 271 -24.82 -4.32 -2.34
N GLU A 272 -25.80 -5.12 -1.97
CA GLU A 272 -27.21 -4.93 -2.40
C GLU A 272 -27.76 -3.56 -1.98
N HIS A 273 -27.51 -3.11 -0.76
CA HIS A 273 -28.02 -1.84 -0.22
C HIS A 273 -27.41 -0.57 -0.84
N ASN A 274 -26.30 -0.69 -1.56
CA ASN A 274 -25.68 0.45 -2.23
C ASN A 274 -25.60 0.30 -3.76
N ALA A 275 -25.60 -0.93 -4.29
CA ALA A 275 -25.47 -1.18 -5.73
C ALA A 275 -26.81 -1.20 -6.46
N LEU A 276 -27.89 -1.59 -5.77
CA LEU A 276 -29.21 -1.68 -6.37
C LEU A 276 -29.90 -0.31 -6.38
N LYS A 277 -30.60 0.00 -7.47
CA LYS A 277 -31.40 1.23 -7.60
C LYS A 277 -32.45 1.31 -6.50
N GLY A 278 -32.44 2.38 -5.74
CA GLY A 278 -33.35 2.59 -4.60
C GLY A 278 -32.83 2.03 -3.28
N GLY A 279 -31.63 1.44 -3.25
CA GLY A 279 -30.95 1.12 -2.02
C GLY A 279 -30.61 2.36 -1.18
N GLU A 280 -30.52 2.22 0.14
CA GLU A 280 -30.30 3.33 1.07
C GLU A 280 -29.06 4.19 0.70
N TYR A 281 -28.00 3.53 0.17
CA TYR A 281 -26.74 4.18 -0.19
C TYR A 281 -26.45 4.18 -1.69
N ASP A 282 -27.47 4.03 -2.56
CA ASP A 282 -27.29 4.02 -4.02
C ASP A 282 -26.72 5.36 -4.54
N TYR A 283 -27.00 6.44 -3.83
CA TYR A 283 -26.47 7.77 -4.14
C TYR A 283 -24.95 7.86 -4.02
N ILE A 284 -24.34 7.11 -3.07
CA ILE A 284 -22.88 7.02 -2.91
C ILE A 284 -22.28 6.27 -4.09
N THR A 285 -22.90 5.17 -4.54
CA THR A 285 -22.46 4.45 -5.74
C THR A 285 -22.53 5.32 -6.99
N LYS A 286 -23.58 6.12 -7.15
CA LYS A 286 -23.67 7.09 -8.25
C LYS A 286 -22.53 8.12 -8.20
N LEU A 287 -22.18 8.60 -7.01
CA LEU A 287 -21.05 9.49 -6.81
C LEU A 287 -19.71 8.78 -7.11
N ALA A 288 -19.55 7.53 -6.66
CA ALA A 288 -18.37 6.71 -6.94
C ALA A 288 -18.17 6.53 -8.45
N VAL A 289 -19.23 6.20 -9.20
CA VAL A 289 -19.18 6.05 -10.67
C VAL A 289 -18.76 7.36 -11.35
N ARG A 290 -19.34 8.49 -10.93
CA ARG A 290 -18.92 9.81 -11.44
C ARG A 290 -17.45 10.11 -11.14
N CYS A 291 -16.99 9.72 -9.95
CA CYS A 291 -15.61 9.87 -9.53
C CYS A 291 -14.69 9.01 -10.40
N SER A 292 -15.01 7.75 -10.62
CA SER A 292 -14.22 6.84 -11.47
C SER A 292 -14.16 7.34 -12.91
N ALA A 293 -15.26 7.80 -13.46
CA ALA A 293 -15.30 8.34 -14.83
C ALA A 293 -14.38 9.56 -15.04
N LYS A 294 -14.20 10.39 -14.00
CA LYS A 294 -13.37 11.61 -14.07
C LYS A 294 -11.94 11.38 -13.57
N ARG A 295 -11.75 10.53 -12.56
CA ARG A 295 -10.52 10.41 -11.78
C ARG A 295 -9.92 9.01 -11.78
N MET A 296 -10.48 8.06 -12.54
CA MET A 296 -10.07 6.67 -12.65
C MET A 296 -10.17 5.84 -11.36
N TYR A 297 -10.62 6.40 -10.26
CA TYR A 297 -10.89 5.74 -8.98
C TYR A 297 -12.26 6.16 -8.46
N PRO A 298 -12.90 5.32 -7.63
CA PRO A 298 -12.48 4.04 -7.08
C PRO A 298 -12.54 2.88 -8.08
N ASP A 299 -11.79 1.79 -7.77
CA ASP A 299 -12.06 0.45 -8.29
C ASP A 299 -13.18 -0.22 -7.48
N TYR A 300 -13.79 -1.27 -8.02
CA TYR A 300 -14.97 -1.90 -7.43
C TYR A 300 -14.73 -3.35 -7.06
N ILE A 301 -15.27 -3.74 -5.89
CA ILE A 301 -15.27 -5.13 -5.42
C ILE A 301 -16.72 -5.54 -5.14
N SER A 302 -17.12 -6.73 -5.58
CA SER A 302 -18.43 -7.30 -5.27
C SER A 302 -18.39 -7.99 -3.90
N ALA A 303 -19.14 -7.49 -2.93
CA ALA A 303 -19.31 -8.14 -1.63
C ALA A 303 -19.88 -9.55 -1.77
N LYS A 304 -20.85 -9.75 -2.67
CA LYS A 304 -21.40 -11.06 -2.95
C LYS A 304 -20.33 -12.08 -3.38
N LYS A 305 -19.48 -11.70 -4.36
CA LYS A 305 -18.40 -12.58 -4.83
C LYS A 305 -17.32 -12.80 -3.77
N MET A 306 -17.05 -11.81 -2.96
CA MET A 306 -16.14 -12.01 -1.84
C MET A 306 -16.67 -13.02 -0.84
N ARG A 307 -17.94 -12.89 -0.43
CA ARG A 307 -18.56 -13.86 0.49
C ARG A 307 -18.55 -15.28 -0.07
N GLU A 308 -18.79 -15.44 -1.38
CA GLU A 308 -18.73 -16.74 -2.05
C GLU A 308 -17.32 -17.36 -2.04
N ASN A 309 -16.30 -16.54 -2.26
CA ASN A 309 -14.92 -17.00 -2.44
C ASN A 309 -14.11 -17.08 -1.13
N TYR A 310 -14.52 -16.34 -0.09
CA TYR A 310 -13.74 -16.15 1.14
C TYR A 310 -14.57 -16.45 2.40
N GLU A 311 -15.26 -17.58 2.42
CA GLU A 311 -15.97 -18.11 3.60
C GLU A 311 -16.90 -17.09 4.27
N GLY A 312 -17.64 -16.33 3.45
CA GLY A 312 -18.60 -15.32 3.95
C GLY A 312 -17.99 -13.97 4.33
N ASN A 313 -16.70 -13.78 4.14
CA ASN A 313 -16.00 -12.56 4.55
C ASN A 313 -15.87 -11.52 3.43
N VAL A 314 -15.90 -10.26 3.82
CA VAL A 314 -15.58 -9.09 2.98
C VAL A 314 -14.45 -8.32 3.66
N PHE A 315 -13.31 -8.20 3.01
CA PHE A 315 -12.11 -7.57 3.56
C PHE A 315 -11.30 -6.90 2.46
N SER A 316 -10.36 -6.04 2.85
CA SER A 316 -9.52 -5.30 1.91
C SER A 316 -8.54 -6.21 1.19
N CYS A 317 -8.29 -5.92 -0.09
CA CYS A 317 -7.11 -6.46 -0.77
C CYS A 317 -5.85 -5.73 -0.31
N MET A 318 -4.71 -6.35 -0.55
CA MET A 318 -3.40 -5.70 -0.46
C MET A 318 -3.28 -4.55 -1.48
N GLY A 319 -2.34 -3.65 -1.30
CA GLY A 319 -2.12 -2.48 -2.15
C GLY A 319 -2.12 -2.75 -3.66
N CYS A 320 -1.63 -3.92 -4.09
CA CYS A 320 -1.56 -4.35 -5.50
C CYS A 320 -2.74 -5.22 -5.96
N ARG A 321 -3.84 -5.27 -5.23
CA ARG A 321 -5.07 -6.06 -5.50
C ARG A 321 -4.98 -7.57 -5.20
N SER A 322 -3.95 -8.03 -4.48
CA SER A 322 -3.89 -9.39 -3.97
C SER A 322 -4.81 -9.56 -2.76
N PHE A 323 -5.50 -10.69 -2.69
CA PHE A 323 -6.28 -11.08 -1.52
C PHE A 323 -5.55 -12.15 -0.73
N LEU A 324 -5.50 -12.00 0.59
CA LEU A 324 -4.95 -13.01 1.47
C LEU A 324 -5.95 -14.17 1.62
N THR A 325 -5.43 -15.38 1.72
CA THR A 325 -6.26 -16.54 2.07
C THR A 325 -6.89 -16.35 3.45
N PRO A 326 -8.18 -16.70 3.65
CA PRO A 326 -8.80 -16.70 4.96
C PRO A 326 -7.97 -17.49 5.97
N TRP A 327 -7.77 -16.91 7.13
CA TRP A 327 -7.04 -17.52 8.23
C TRP A 327 -7.74 -17.20 9.55
N LYS A 328 -7.77 -18.21 10.44
CA LYS A 328 -8.36 -18.08 11.77
C LYS A 328 -7.28 -18.14 12.83
N ASP A 329 -7.43 -17.31 13.85
CA ASP A 329 -6.59 -17.34 15.04
C ASP A 329 -6.89 -18.57 15.91
N GLU A 330 -6.18 -18.70 17.05
CA GLU A 330 -6.33 -19.80 18.01
C GLU A 330 -7.75 -19.89 18.61
N ASN A 331 -8.50 -18.79 18.57
CA ASN A 331 -9.88 -18.71 19.05
C ASN A 331 -10.91 -18.97 17.96
N GLY A 332 -10.48 -19.30 16.74
CA GLY A 332 -11.35 -19.55 15.59
C GLY A 332 -11.88 -18.29 14.90
N ASN A 333 -11.39 -17.09 15.24
CA ASN A 333 -11.81 -15.82 14.62
C ASN A 333 -11.01 -15.56 13.36
N TYR A 334 -11.68 -15.11 12.31
CA TYR A 334 -11.00 -14.66 11.10
C TYR A 334 -10.16 -13.41 11.38
N LYS A 335 -8.93 -13.41 10.87
CA LYS A 335 -8.01 -12.29 10.98
C LYS A 335 -7.52 -11.88 9.59
N PHE A 336 -7.94 -10.71 9.16
CA PHE A 336 -7.53 -10.12 7.87
C PHE A 336 -6.59 -8.93 8.08
N GLU A 337 -6.90 -8.05 9.04
CA GLU A 337 -6.04 -6.91 9.39
C GLU A 337 -4.86 -7.34 10.26
N GLY A 338 -3.79 -6.54 10.25
CA GLY A 338 -2.53 -6.86 10.92
C GLY A 338 -1.73 -7.97 10.24
N ARG A 339 -2.05 -8.29 8.98
CA ARG A 339 -1.37 -9.29 8.17
C ARG A 339 -0.58 -8.62 7.04
N PHE A 340 0.45 -9.31 6.56
CA PHE A 340 1.31 -8.82 5.49
C PHE A 340 1.78 -9.97 4.60
N ASN A 341 2.26 -9.64 3.40
CA ASN A 341 3.00 -10.55 2.56
C ASN A 341 4.50 -10.23 2.64
N GLN A 342 5.30 -11.28 2.64
CA GLN A 342 6.75 -11.17 2.83
C GLN A 342 7.48 -10.80 1.54
N GLY A 343 6.91 -11.12 0.40
CA GLY A 343 7.49 -10.84 -0.91
C GLY A 343 6.83 -11.63 -2.02
N VAL A 344 7.32 -11.45 -3.24
CA VAL A 344 6.77 -12.04 -4.45
C VAL A 344 7.89 -12.68 -5.26
N VAL A 345 7.59 -13.83 -5.87
CA VAL A 345 8.38 -14.48 -6.91
C VAL A 345 7.46 -14.80 -8.07
N SER A 346 7.79 -14.31 -9.26
CA SER A 346 7.02 -14.60 -10.48
C SER A 346 7.63 -15.74 -11.26
N LEU A 347 6.80 -16.64 -11.75
CA LEU A 347 7.17 -17.74 -12.62
C LEU A 347 7.00 -17.35 -14.09
N ASN A 348 7.97 -17.64 -14.95
CA ASN A 348 7.90 -17.40 -16.37
C ASN A 348 7.20 -18.55 -17.11
N LEU A 349 5.87 -18.56 -17.11
CA LEU A 349 5.06 -19.56 -17.82
C LEU A 349 5.26 -19.54 -19.34
N PRO A 350 5.36 -18.38 -20.03
CA PRO A 350 5.65 -18.34 -21.47
C PRO A 350 6.93 -19.09 -21.85
N GLN A 351 7.99 -18.99 -21.04
CA GLN A 351 9.24 -19.70 -21.29
C GLN A 351 9.04 -21.22 -21.19
N ILE A 352 8.24 -21.70 -20.23
CA ILE A 352 7.89 -23.12 -20.10
C ILE A 352 7.18 -23.60 -21.38
N GLY A 353 6.17 -22.86 -21.84
CA GLY A 353 5.41 -23.21 -23.05
C GLY A 353 6.28 -23.26 -24.31
N ILE A 354 7.19 -22.30 -24.47
CA ILE A 354 8.15 -22.25 -25.59
C ILE A 354 9.09 -23.46 -25.56
N LEU A 355 9.63 -23.81 -24.39
CA LEU A 355 10.54 -24.94 -24.22
C LEU A 355 9.85 -26.29 -24.44
N ALA A 356 8.61 -26.42 -24.02
CA ALA A 356 7.83 -27.63 -24.17
C ALA A 356 7.48 -27.95 -25.62
N LYS A 357 7.44 -26.96 -26.53
CA LYS A 357 7.17 -27.14 -27.98
C LYS A 357 5.95 -27.99 -28.29
N GLY A 358 4.90 -27.93 -27.46
CA GLY A 358 3.67 -28.71 -27.60
C GLY A 358 3.67 -30.06 -26.88
N ASP A 359 4.78 -30.46 -26.30
CA ASP A 359 4.85 -31.64 -25.42
C ASP A 359 4.28 -31.30 -24.04
N MET A 360 3.09 -31.80 -23.75
CA MET A 360 2.38 -31.50 -22.50
C MET A 360 2.99 -32.21 -21.30
N GLU A 361 3.59 -33.40 -21.47
CA GLU A 361 4.23 -34.11 -20.38
C GLU A 361 5.48 -33.34 -19.93
N TYR A 362 6.29 -32.91 -20.89
CA TYR A 362 7.46 -32.08 -20.61
C TYR A 362 7.09 -30.68 -20.07
N PHE A 363 5.96 -30.11 -20.50
CA PHE A 363 5.44 -28.87 -19.92
C PHE A 363 5.17 -29.01 -18.43
N TRP A 364 4.47 -30.06 -18.02
CA TRP A 364 4.15 -30.27 -16.60
C TRP A 364 5.38 -30.56 -15.77
N GLN A 365 6.34 -31.33 -16.30
CA GLN A 365 7.62 -31.59 -15.64
C GLN A 365 8.39 -30.29 -15.38
N LEU A 366 8.55 -29.43 -16.40
CA LEU A 366 9.19 -28.12 -16.27
C LEU A 366 8.46 -27.22 -15.27
N LEU A 367 7.13 -27.22 -15.30
CA LEU A 367 6.33 -26.42 -14.40
C LEU A 367 6.58 -26.83 -12.94
N GLU A 368 6.56 -28.11 -12.63
CA GLU A 368 6.77 -28.63 -11.28
C GLU A 368 8.17 -28.32 -10.76
N GLU A 369 9.19 -28.51 -11.59
CA GLU A 369 10.59 -28.16 -11.27
C GLU A 369 10.71 -26.66 -10.92
N ARG A 370 10.13 -25.79 -11.73
CA ARG A 370 10.24 -24.34 -11.54
C ARG A 370 9.37 -23.81 -10.40
N LEU A 371 8.23 -24.44 -10.13
CA LEU A 371 7.45 -24.13 -8.92
C LEU A 371 8.25 -24.45 -7.66
N SER A 372 9.01 -25.55 -7.66
CA SER A 372 9.91 -25.88 -6.54
C SER A 372 11.00 -24.83 -6.34
N LEU A 373 11.58 -24.28 -7.42
CA LEU A 373 12.52 -23.16 -7.35
C LEU A 373 11.86 -21.87 -6.83
N CYS A 374 10.65 -21.56 -7.26
CA CYS A 374 9.89 -20.42 -6.76
C CYS A 374 9.59 -20.54 -5.26
N PHE A 375 9.20 -21.74 -4.80
CA PHE A 375 8.98 -22.01 -3.38
C PHE A 375 10.27 -21.80 -2.57
N GLU A 376 11.40 -22.34 -3.05
CA GLU A 376 12.67 -22.16 -2.38
C GLU A 376 13.10 -20.69 -2.33
N ALA A 377 12.90 -19.95 -3.40
CA ALA A 377 13.14 -18.50 -3.45
C ALA A 377 12.30 -17.73 -2.42
N LEU A 378 11.01 -18.06 -2.29
CA LEU A 378 10.15 -17.50 -1.25
C LEU A 378 10.63 -17.87 0.16
N MET A 379 11.09 -19.10 0.36
CA MET A 379 11.65 -19.54 1.65
C MET A 379 12.97 -18.83 2.00
N CYS A 380 13.75 -18.39 1.01
CA CYS A 380 14.90 -17.52 1.28
C CYS A 380 14.46 -16.20 1.91
N ARG A 381 13.42 -15.57 1.36
CA ARG A 381 12.87 -14.33 1.93
C ARG A 381 12.25 -14.57 3.32
N HIS A 382 11.51 -15.66 3.48
CA HIS A 382 10.92 -16.01 4.78
C HIS A 382 11.97 -16.16 5.91
N ARG A 383 13.11 -16.72 5.59
CA ARG A 383 14.19 -16.90 6.58
C ARG A 383 14.99 -15.63 6.84
N ALA A 384 14.93 -14.65 5.93
CA ALA A 384 15.61 -13.37 6.08
C ALA A 384 14.81 -12.36 6.91
N LEU A 385 13.49 -12.53 7.01
CA LEU A 385 12.57 -11.75 7.83
C LEU A 385 12.44 -12.32 9.24
#